data_13919819d78b4a6262915282b0f46c41
#
_entry.id   13919819d78b4a6262915282b0f46c41
#
_cell.length_a   1.000
_cell.length_b   1.000
_cell.length_c   1.000
_cell.angle_alpha   90.00
_cell.angle_beta   90.00
_cell.angle_gamma   90.00
#
_symmetry.space_group_name_H-M   'P 1'
#
loop_
_entity.id
_entity.type
_entity.pdbx_description
1 polymer ?
#
loop_
_entity_poly.entity_id
_entity_poly.type
_entity_poly.pdbx_seq_one_letter_code
_entity_poly.pdbx_strand_id
1 'polypeptide(L)'
;MNMPIYLDNQATTPLDPEVLKAMLPYFQEKFGNAASAHHVYGREGKEAIEQARRVLAESIQARPREIIFTSGATEAINLALKGVAEKYQDRGRHIITQVTEHKAVLDTCAYLVHRGWMVTSLPVDSQGLVNPQSVAEAITRDTVLVAIMHANNEIGTIQPVQEIGTICRRENVIFMV
;
A
#
# COMPACT_ATOMS: atom_id res chain seq x y z
N MET A 1 -39.93 1.25 2.25
CA MET A 1 -39.18 1.81 3.37
C MET A 1 -38.04 2.64 2.78
N ASN A 2 -37.93 3.92 3.15
CA ASN A 2 -36.79 4.71 2.73
C ASN A 2 -35.57 4.21 3.50
N MET A 3 -34.56 3.71 2.79
CA MET A 3 -33.27 3.35 3.41
C MET A 3 -32.61 4.61 3.99
N PRO A 4 -31.93 4.53 5.15
CA PRO A 4 -31.16 5.64 5.67
C PRO A 4 -30.01 6.02 4.72
N ILE A 5 -29.57 7.27 4.81
CA ILE A 5 -28.41 7.74 4.05
C ILE A 5 -27.16 7.03 4.60
N TYR A 6 -26.40 6.39 3.72
CA TYR A 6 -25.14 5.75 4.08
C TYR A 6 -24.00 6.78 4.06
N LEU A 7 -23.31 6.95 5.17
CA LEU A 7 -22.24 7.94 5.35
C LEU A 7 -20.88 7.32 5.75
N ASP A 8 -20.80 5.98 5.80
CA ASP A 8 -19.58 5.26 6.21
C ASP A 8 -18.74 4.83 5.00
N ASN A 9 -18.58 5.74 4.02
CA ASN A 9 -17.86 5.45 2.78
C ASN A 9 -16.34 5.23 2.97
N GLN A 10 -15.80 5.59 4.13
CA GLN A 10 -14.42 5.28 4.48
C GLN A 10 -14.19 3.78 4.75
N ALA A 11 -15.22 3.05 5.16
CA ALA A 11 -15.15 1.61 5.40
C ALA A 11 -15.41 0.82 4.12
N THR A 12 -16.46 1.17 3.36
CA THR A 12 -16.82 0.50 2.11
C THR A 12 -17.66 1.40 1.23
N THR A 13 -17.67 1.12 -0.08
CA THR A 13 -18.49 1.83 -1.07
C THR A 13 -19.20 0.83 -1.97
N PRO A 14 -20.33 1.20 -2.60
CA PRO A 14 -20.92 0.39 -3.65
C PRO A 14 -19.93 0.14 -4.79
N LEU A 15 -19.99 -1.05 -5.39
CA LEU A 15 -19.24 -1.31 -6.61
C LEU A 15 -19.83 -0.49 -7.76
N ASP A 16 -18.97 0.19 -8.52
CA ASP A 16 -19.39 0.92 -9.72
C ASP A 16 -20.05 -0.03 -10.73
N PRO A 17 -21.24 0.31 -11.29
CA PRO A 17 -21.96 -0.55 -12.22
C PRO A 17 -21.17 -0.91 -13.49
N GLU A 18 -20.35 0.00 -14.03
CA GLU A 18 -19.52 -0.27 -15.21
C GLU A 18 -18.37 -1.23 -14.86
N VAL A 19 -17.80 -1.11 -13.64
CA VAL A 19 -16.81 -2.06 -13.14
C VAL A 19 -17.44 -3.45 -12.98
N LEU A 20 -18.63 -3.54 -12.37
CA LEU A 20 -19.34 -4.82 -12.25
C LEU A 20 -19.57 -5.47 -13.61
N LYS A 21 -20.07 -4.69 -14.58
CA LYS A 21 -20.29 -5.16 -15.95
C LYS A 21 -19.02 -5.69 -16.61
N ALA A 22 -17.88 -5.02 -16.40
CA ALA A 22 -16.58 -5.46 -16.90
C ALA A 22 -16.08 -6.74 -16.22
N MET A 23 -16.45 -6.98 -14.96
CA MET A 23 -16.07 -8.17 -14.19
C MET A 23 -16.88 -9.41 -14.53
N LEU A 24 -18.19 -9.26 -14.81
CA LEU A 24 -19.13 -10.39 -15.00
C LEU A 24 -18.63 -11.47 -15.97
N PRO A 25 -18.03 -11.17 -17.15
CA PRO A 25 -17.54 -12.20 -18.05
C PRO A 25 -16.49 -13.13 -17.44
N TYR A 26 -15.69 -12.64 -16.50
CA TYR A 26 -14.65 -13.44 -15.83
C TYR A 26 -15.20 -14.41 -14.77
N PHE A 27 -16.43 -14.22 -14.33
CA PHE A 27 -17.11 -15.17 -13.45
C PHE A 27 -17.86 -16.27 -14.22
N GLN A 28 -18.24 -16.04 -15.48
CA GLN A 28 -19.16 -16.90 -16.22
C GLN A 28 -18.55 -17.49 -17.49
N GLU A 29 -17.80 -16.72 -18.26
CA GLU A 29 -17.33 -17.09 -19.59
C GLU A 29 -15.82 -17.25 -19.65
N LYS A 30 -15.07 -16.29 -19.08
CA LYS A 30 -13.59 -16.21 -19.11
C LYS A 30 -12.96 -16.61 -17.79
N PHE A 31 -13.47 -17.67 -17.18
CA PHE A 31 -13.10 -18.10 -15.83
C PHE A 31 -11.78 -18.91 -15.76
N GLY A 32 -11.04 -19.01 -16.85
CA GLY A 32 -9.84 -19.84 -16.95
C GLY A 32 -8.73 -19.39 -15.99
N ASN A 33 -8.09 -20.36 -15.33
CA ASN A 33 -6.96 -20.09 -14.44
C ASN A 33 -5.76 -19.61 -15.26
N ALA A 34 -5.29 -18.39 -15.01
CA ALA A 34 -4.16 -17.76 -15.67
C ALA A 34 -2.82 -18.54 -15.56
N ALA A 35 -2.66 -19.40 -14.54
CA ALA A 35 -1.51 -20.27 -14.41
C ALA A 35 -1.51 -21.44 -15.41
N SER A 36 -2.68 -21.79 -15.98
CA SER A 36 -2.85 -22.91 -16.92
C SER A 36 -2.61 -22.48 -18.36
N ALA A 37 -1.40 -22.01 -18.67
CA ALA A 37 -1.05 -21.42 -19.97
C ALA A 37 -1.08 -22.41 -21.16
N HIS A 38 -1.24 -23.72 -20.92
CA HIS A 38 -1.23 -24.78 -21.95
C HIS A 38 -2.53 -24.88 -22.73
N HIS A 39 -3.64 -24.26 -22.29
CA HIS A 39 -4.91 -24.24 -23.01
C HIS A 39 -5.47 -22.82 -23.18
N VAL A 40 -6.45 -22.65 -24.08
CA VAL A 40 -7.00 -21.34 -24.47
C VAL A 40 -7.55 -20.56 -23.28
N TYR A 41 -8.36 -21.18 -22.42
CA TYR A 41 -8.98 -20.53 -21.28
C TYR A 41 -7.95 -19.91 -20.30
N GLY A 42 -6.86 -20.62 -20.02
CA GLY A 42 -5.81 -20.10 -19.15
C GLY A 42 -5.02 -18.96 -19.80
N ARG A 43 -4.81 -19.02 -21.13
CA ARG A 43 -4.16 -17.93 -21.88
C ARG A 43 -5.02 -16.64 -21.86
N GLU A 44 -6.33 -16.76 -22.06
CA GLU A 44 -7.26 -15.61 -21.96
C GLU A 44 -7.22 -14.97 -20.55
N GLY A 45 -7.28 -15.79 -19.51
CA GLY A 45 -7.15 -15.29 -18.13
C GLY A 45 -5.81 -14.59 -17.87
N LYS A 46 -4.71 -15.16 -18.38
CA LYS A 46 -3.38 -14.56 -18.28
C LYS A 46 -3.31 -13.22 -19.00
N GLU A 47 -3.84 -13.15 -20.22
CA GLU A 47 -3.84 -11.91 -21.01
C GLU A 47 -4.62 -10.80 -20.33
N ALA A 48 -5.77 -11.11 -19.72
CA ALA A 48 -6.56 -10.15 -18.95
C ALA A 48 -5.79 -9.59 -17.73
N ILE A 49 -5.11 -10.45 -16.98
CA ILE A 49 -4.28 -10.03 -15.83
C ILE A 49 -3.12 -9.14 -16.31
N GLU A 50 -2.42 -9.53 -17.37
CA GLU A 50 -1.30 -8.73 -17.89
C GLU A 50 -1.76 -7.40 -18.50
N GLN A 51 -2.96 -7.34 -19.08
CA GLN A 51 -3.55 -6.07 -19.53
C GLN A 51 -3.87 -5.16 -18.34
N ALA A 52 -4.53 -5.67 -17.30
CA ALA A 52 -4.80 -4.91 -16.08
C ALA A 52 -3.50 -4.39 -15.43
N ARG A 53 -2.47 -5.24 -15.38
CA ARG A 53 -1.14 -4.90 -14.87
C ARG A 53 -0.50 -3.75 -15.65
N ARG A 54 -0.57 -3.76 -16.99
CA ARG A 54 -0.05 -2.66 -17.83
C ARG A 54 -0.78 -1.36 -17.56
N VAL A 55 -2.11 -1.37 -17.54
CA VAL A 55 -2.93 -0.16 -17.28
C VAL A 55 -2.59 0.46 -15.93
N LEU A 56 -2.50 -0.37 -14.87
CA LEU A 56 -2.11 0.12 -13.53
C LEU A 56 -0.69 0.68 -13.53
N ALA A 57 0.27 -0.01 -14.16
CA ALA A 57 1.64 0.46 -14.23
C ALA A 57 1.74 1.82 -14.95
N GLU A 58 1.05 1.98 -16.07
CA GLU A 58 1.00 3.24 -16.83
C GLU A 58 0.42 4.39 -15.98
N SER A 59 -0.65 4.13 -15.22
CA SER A 59 -1.30 5.15 -14.40
C SER A 59 -0.41 5.72 -13.28
N ILE A 60 0.56 4.95 -12.81
CA ILE A 60 1.52 5.35 -11.76
C ILE A 60 2.95 5.49 -12.26
N GLN A 61 3.17 5.49 -13.58
CA GLN A 61 4.48 5.59 -14.23
C GLN A 61 5.48 4.51 -13.78
N ALA A 62 4.96 3.31 -13.49
CA ALA A 62 5.75 2.14 -13.11
C ALA A 62 5.90 1.17 -14.28
N ARG A 63 6.78 0.17 -14.13
CA ARG A 63 6.89 -0.94 -15.07
C ARG A 63 5.89 -2.04 -14.71
N PRO A 64 5.30 -2.77 -15.68
CA PRO A 64 4.35 -3.84 -15.38
C PRO A 64 4.84 -4.85 -14.35
N ARG A 65 6.12 -5.20 -14.38
CA ARG A 65 6.74 -6.14 -13.41
C ARG A 65 6.81 -5.62 -11.96
N GLU A 66 6.55 -4.34 -11.74
CA GLU A 66 6.52 -3.71 -10.42
C GLU A 66 5.12 -3.74 -9.79
N ILE A 67 4.11 -4.17 -10.55
CA ILE A 67 2.74 -4.33 -10.03
C ILE A 67 2.57 -5.73 -9.46
N ILE A 68 2.14 -5.82 -8.22
CA ILE A 68 1.83 -7.06 -7.53
C ILE A 68 0.38 -7.01 -7.08
N PHE A 69 -0.45 -7.93 -7.58
CA PHE A 69 -1.83 -8.06 -7.13
C PHE A 69 -1.89 -8.81 -5.80
N THR A 70 -2.66 -8.28 -4.87
CA THR A 70 -2.92 -8.85 -3.55
C THR A 70 -4.42 -8.93 -3.30
N SER A 71 -4.83 -9.62 -2.25
CA SER A 71 -6.24 -9.71 -1.85
C SER A 71 -6.78 -8.39 -1.27
N GLY A 72 -5.93 -7.43 -0.94
CA GLY A 72 -6.30 -6.14 -0.40
C GLY A 72 -5.15 -5.43 0.31
N ALA A 73 -5.43 -4.24 0.84
CA ALA A 73 -4.43 -3.37 1.45
C ALA A 73 -3.66 -4.03 2.61
N THR A 74 -4.33 -4.80 3.46
CA THR A 74 -3.68 -5.49 4.59
C THR A 74 -2.59 -6.45 4.13
N GLU A 75 -2.85 -7.24 3.07
CA GLU A 75 -1.83 -8.12 2.48
C GLU A 75 -0.70 -7.31 1.85
N ALA A 76 -1.01 -6.28 1.07
CA ALA A 76 -0.03 -5.41 0.42
C ALA A 76 0.91 -4.74 1.45
N ILE A 77 0.35 -4.19 2.53
CA ILE A 77 1.10 -3.57 3.62
C ILE A 77 2.02 -4.59 4.30
N ASN A 78 1.51 -5.77 4.66
CA ASN A 78 2.31 -6.83 5.26
C ASN A 78 3.44 -7.29 4.33
N LEU A 79 3.14 -7.48 3.04
CA LEU A 79 4.13 -7.86 2.04
C LEU A 79 5.23 -6.80 1.92
N ALA A 80 4.88 -5.53 1.86
CA ALA A 80 5.84 -4.44 1.75
C ALA A 80 6.70 -4.30 3.01
N LEU A 81 6.08 -4.13 4.18
CA LEU A 81 6.79 -3.93 5.45
C LEU A 81 7.69 -5.12 5.81
N LYS A 82 7.14 -6.32 5.79
CA LYS A 82 7.90 -7.53 6.13
C LYS A 82 8.95 -7.87 5.07
N GLY A 83 8.62 -7.68 3.78
CA GLY A 83 9.55 -7.91 2.68
C GLY A 83 10.74 -6.94 2.71
N VAL A 84 10.51 -5.66 2.98
CA VAL A 84 11.59 -4.67 3.16
C VAL A 84 12.41 -5.03 4.40
N ALA A 85 11.75 -5.34 5.52
CA ALA A 85 12.44 -5.72 6.75
C ALA A 85 13.35 -6.94 6.52
N GLU A 86 12.86 -8.01 5.90
CA GLU A 86 13.65 -9.20 5.61
C GLU A 86 14.80 -8.92 4.64
N LYS A 87 14.52 -8.19 3.56
CA LYS A 87 15.48 -7.93 2.48
C LYS A 87 16.63 -7.02 2.91
N TYR A 88 16.37 -6.05 3.78
CA TYR A 88 17.32 -4.98 4.11
C TYR A 88 17.81 -5.00 5.56
N GLN A 89 17.57 -6.07 6.31
CA GLN A 89 17.99 -6.21 7.72
C GLN A 89 19.50 -6.05 7.96
N ASP A 90 20.32 -6.31 6.94
CA ASP A 90 21.76 -6.14 7.01
C ASP A 90 22.21 -4.67 6.84
N ARG A 91 21.33 -3.80 6.32
CA ARG A 91 21.56 -2.36 6.21
C ARG A 91 21.19 -1.60 7.48
N GLY A 92 20.25 -2.15 8.24
CA GLY A 92 19.71 -1.57 9.46
C GLY A 92 18.37 -2.20 9.83
N ARG A 93 17.89 -1.89 11.04
CA ARG A 93 16.63 -2.45 11.58
C ARG A 93 15.75 -1.38 12.19
N HIS A 94 15.63 -0.24 11.51
CA HIS A 94 14.81 0.86 11.95
C HIS A 94 13.77 1.24 10.88
N ILE A 95 12.53 1.41 11.32
CA ILE A 95 11.37 1.85 10.53
C ILE A 95 10.78 3.09 11.18
N ILE A 96 10.44 4.09 10.38
CA ILE A 96 9.71 5.28 10.82
C ILE A 96 8.30 5.20 10.26
N THR A 97 7.31 5.48 11.11
CA THR A 97 5.90 5.59 10.74
C THR A 97 5.24 6.72 11.53
N GLN A 98 3.92 6.87 11.47
CA GLN A 98 3.18 7.89 12.24
C GLN A 98 2.05 7.26 13.09
N VAL A 99 1.56 7.99 14.08
CA VAL A 99 0.57 7.48 15.03
C VAL A 99 -0.83 7.29 14.44
N THR A 100 -1.17 7.98 13.35
CA THR A 100 -2.48 7.91 12.69
C THR A 100 -2.53 6.95 11.51
N GLU A 101 -1.56 6.04 11.41
CA GLU A 101 -1.56 4.99 10.39
C GLU A 101 -2.73 4.02 10.56
N HIS A 102 -3.10 3.37 9.44
CA HIS A 102 -4.06 2.28 9.49
C HIS A 102 -3.54 1.13 10.37
N LYS A 103 -4.45 0.45 11.07
CA LYS A 103 -4.13 -0.67 11.97
C LYS A 103 -3.22 -1.73 11.33
N ALA A 104 -3.36 -2.01 10.02
CA ALA A 104 -2.50 -2.96 9.31
C ALA A 104 -1.01 -2.55 9.32
N VAL A 105 -0.69 -1.24 9.29
CA VAL A 105 0.68 -0.73 9.42
C VAL A 105 1.14 -0.86 10.87
N LEU A 106 0.34 -0.37 11.81
CA LEU A 106 0.69 -0.35 13.24
C LEU A 106 0.92 -1.77 13.79
N ASP A 107 0.01 -2.71 13.49
CA ASP A 107 0.14 -4.11 13.94
C ASP A 107 1.35 -4.81 13.29
N THR A 108 1.65 -4.51 12.01
CA THR A 108 2.83 -5.07 11.35
C THR A 108 4.11 -4.49 11.94
N CYS A 109 4.14 -3.19 12.27
CA CYS A 109 5.25 -2.57 12.98
C CYS A 109 5.44 -3.19 14.37
N ALA A 110 4.36 -3.39 15.13
CA ALA A 110 4.42 -4.06 16.44
C ALA A 110 4.97 -5.48 16.32
N TYR A 111 4.54 -6.25 15.31
CA TYR A 111 5.12 -7.57 15.03
C TYR A 111 6.63 -7.47 14.75
N LEU A 112 7.09 -6.50 13.96
CA LEU A 112 8.51 -6.32 13.65
C LEU A 112 9.32 -5.93 14.89
N VAL A 113 8.76 -5.15 15.83
CA VAL A 113 9.39 -4.87 17.14
C VAL A 113 9.68 -6.16 17.90
N HIS A 114 8.74 -7.10 17.95
CA HIS A 114 8.96 -8.42 18.55
C HIS A 114 10.02 -9.26 17.81
N ARG A 115 10.36 -8.89 16.60
CA ARG A 115 11.43 -9.50 15.78
C ARG A 115 12.77 -8.77 15.87
N GLY A 116 12.90 -7.81 16.79
CA GLY A 116 14.13 -7.06 17.04
C GLY A 116 14.33 -5.85 16.14
N TRP A 117 13.24 -5.31 15.57
CA TRP A 117 13.24 -4.05 14.82
C TRP A 117 12.97 -2.87 15.75
N MET A 118 13.56 -1.73 15.44
CA MET A 118 13.22 -0.45 16.07
C MET A 118 12.15 0.24 15.22
N VAL A 119 11.12 0.78 15.85
CA VAL A 119 10.06 1.53 15.18
C VAL A 119 9.91 2.88 15.87
N THR A 120 10.08 3.96 15.11
CA THR A 120 9.77 5.31 15.56
C THR A 120 8.40 5.70 15.01
N SER A 121 7.44 5.91 15.91
CA SER A 121 6.10 6.38 15.58
C SER A 121 6.05 7.89 15.80
N LEU A 122 5.99 8.67 14.73
CA LEU A 122 5.98 10.13 14.78
C LEU A 122 4.62 10.66 15.23
N PRO A 123 4.59 11.69 16.08
CA PRO A 123 3.36 12.41 16.38
C PRO A 123 2.87 13.20 15.16
N VAL A 124 1.60 13.53 15.19
CA VAL A 124 0.95 14.44 14.23
C VAL A 124 0.44 15.68 14.96
N ASP A 125 0.17 16.74 14.22
CA ASP A 125 -0.44 17.95 14.76
C ASP A 125 -1.96 17.78 14.99
N SER A 126 -2.63 18.86 15.37
CA SER A 126 -4.09 18.87 15.63
C SER A 126 -4.94 18.63 14.37
N GLN A 127 -4.35 18.70 13.18
CA GLN A 127 -5.00 18.39 11.91
C GLN A 127 -4.62 16.99 11.40
N GLY A 128 -3.81 16.24 12.14
CA GLY A 128 -3.35 14.91 11.77
C GLY A 128 -2.15 14.92 10.80
N LEU A 129 -1.46 16.06 10.61
CA LEU A 129 -0.30 16.17 9.73
C LEU A 129 0.99 15.80 10.45
N VAL A 130 1.81 14.97 9.82
CA VAL A 130 3.19 14.73 10.25
C VAL A 130 4.09 15.87 9.75
N ASN A 131 5.01 16.33 10.62
CA ASN A 131 5.99 17.33 10.21
C ASN A 131 7.13 16.66 9.43
N PRO A 132 7.39 17.04 8.15
CA PRO A 132 8.50 16.49 7.35
C PRO A 132 9.86 16.64 8.02
N GLN A 133 10.07 17.73 8.78
CA GLN A 133 11.32 17.92 9.50
C GLN A 133 11.51 16.86 10.61
N SER A 134 10.43 16.45 11.28
CA SER A 134 10.49 15.37 12.28
C SER A 134 10.86 14.02 11.63
N VAL A 135 10.44 13.79 10.37
CA VAL A 135 10.89 12.61 9.61
C VAL A 135 12.39 12.68 9.36
N ALA A 136 12.90 13.84 8.91
CA ALA A 136 14.33 14.04 8.67
C ALA A 136 15.17 13.81 9.93
N GLU A 137 14.73 14.33 11.06
CA GLU A 137 15.41 14.20 12.36
C GLU A 137 15.38 12.76 12.92
N ALA A 138 14.32 12.00 12.61
CA ALA A 138 14.20 10.61 13.04
C ALA A 138 15.02 9.62 12.20
N ILE A 139 15.43 10.01 10.97
CA ILE A 139 16.25 9.16 10.11
C ILE A 139 17.64 8.99 10.73
N THR A 140 18.06 7.74 10.87
CA THR A 140 19.40 7.36 11.31
C THR A 140 20.06 6.47 10.25
N ARG A 141 21.32 6.14 10.41
CA ARG A 141 22.02 5.19 9.52
C ARG A 141 21.40 3.79 9.50
N ASP A 142 20.65 3.43 10.55
CA ASP A 142 19.96 2.14 10.66
C ASP A 142 18.55 2.19 10.06
N THR A 143 18.06 3.36 9.61
CA THR A 143 16.73 3.52 9.02
C THR A 143 16.70 2.92 7.61
N VAL A 144 15.82 1.97 7.38
CA VAL A 144 15.64 1.32 6.06
C VAL A 144 14.34 1.71 5.40
N LEU A 145 13.33 2.11 6.17
CA LEU A 145 11.99 2.40 5.66
C LEU A 145 11.34 3.55 6.43
N VAL A 146 10.72 4.44 5.69
CA VAL A 146 9.70 5.38 6.16
C VAL A 146 8.37 4.96 5.56
N ALA A 147 7.35 4.73 6.38
CA ALA A 147 6.01 4.32 5.97
C ALA A 147 4.99 5.35 6.47
N ILE A 148 4.46 6.18 5.58
CA ILE A 148 3.50 7.25 5.88
C ILE A 148 2.37 7.19 4.86
N MET A 149 1.13 6.98 5.31
CA MET A 149 -0.04 6.96 4.43
C MET A 149 -0.21 8.30 3.69
N HIS A 150 -0.66 8.26 2.44
CA HIS A 150 -0.92 9.48 1.67
C HIS A 150 -2.10 10.26 2.23
N ALA A 151 -3.21 9.58 2.44
CA ALA A 151 -4.43 10.19 2.94
C ALA A 151 -5.05 9.32 4.03
N ASN A 152 -5.41 9.92 5.15
CA ASN A 152 -6.06 9.19 6.22
C ASN A 152 -7.54 8.97 5.89
N ASN A 153 -7.99 7.72 5.93
CA ASN A 153 -9.35 7.32 5.58
C ASN A 153 -10.41 7.76 6.59
N GLU A 154 -10.03 8.06 7.84
CA GLU A 154 -10.97 8.45 8.91
C GLU A 154 -11.12 9.96 9.01
N ILE A 155 -10.02 10.71 9.02
CA ILE A 155 -10.02 12.16 9.22
C ILE A 155 -9.79 12.98 7.95
N GLY A 156 -9.48 12.31 6.82
CA GLY A 156 -9.32 12.96 5.51
C GLY A 156 -8.04 13.76 5.33
N THR A 157 -7.13 13.73 6.28
CA THR A 157 -5.85 14.46 6.22
C THR A 157 -4.96 13.90 5.11
N ILE A 158 -4.47 14.78 4.22
CA ILE A 158 -3.51 14.44 3.16
C ILE A 158 -2.12 14.82 3.65
N GLN A 159 -1.24 13.82 3.74
CA GLN A 159 0.13 13.99 4.25
C GLN A 159 1.06 14.65 3.21
N PRO A 160 2.10 15.39 3.62
CA PRO A 160 3.06 16.05 2.74
C PRO A 160 4.06 15.05 2.11
N VAL A 161 3.52 14.03 1.41
CA VAL A 161 4.30 12.89 0.90
C VAL A 161 5.37 13.27 -0.10
N GLN A 162 5.21 14.38 -0.82
CA GLN A 162 6.20 14.88 -1.77
C GLN A 162 7.47 15.37 -1.05
N GLU A 163 7.32 16.12 0.04
CA GLU A 163 8.42 16.61 0.86
C GLU A 163 9.12 15.43 1.56
N ILE A 164 8.34 14.55 2.19
CA ILE A 164 8.85 13.35 2.85
C ILE A 164 9.60 12.45 1.86
N GLY A 165 9.05 12.24 0.67
CA GLY A 165 9.70 11.46 -0.39
C GLY A 165 11.02 12.07 -0.86
N THR A 166 11.11 13.42 -0.88
CA THR A 166 12.36 14.12 -1.19
C THR A 166 13.42 13.88 -0.11
N ILE A 167 13.02 13.94 1.16
CA ILE A 167 13.89 13.63 2.31
C ILE A 167 14.39 12.18 2.21
N CYS A 168 13.47 11.23 2.06
CA CYS A 168 13.82 9.81 1.98
C CYS A 168 14.78 9.49 0.82
N ARG A 169 14.58 10.13 -0.33
CA ARG A 169 15.47 9.97 -1.50
C ARG A 169 16.87 10.50 -1.22
N ARG A 170 16.98 11.68 -0.59
CA ARG A 170 18.28 12.27 -0.21
C ARG A 170 19.03 11.38 0.77
N GLU A 171 18.33 10.80 1.73
CA GLU A 171 18.92 9.94 2.77
C GLU A 171 19.05 8.46 2.33
N ASN A 172 18.67 8.13 1.08
CA ASN A 172 18.69 6.76 0.54
C ASN A 172 17.89 5.76 1.38
N VAL A 173 16.73 6.20 1.89
CA VAL A 173 15.77 5.41 2.67
C VAL A 173 14.59 5.06 1.78
N ILE A 174 14.06 3.83 1.89
CA ILE A 174 12.86 3.41 1.15
C ILE A 174 11.67 4.19 1.71
N PHE A 175 10.81 4.67 0.81
CA PHE A 175 9.58 5.36 1.19
C PHE A 175 8.36 4.55 0.70
N MET A 176 7.49 4.19 1.64
CA MET A 176 6.20 3.53 1.41
C MET A 176 5.08 4.53 1.71
N VAL A 177 4.13 4.62 0.76
CA VAL A 177 2.96 5.49 0.85
C VAL A 177 1.70 4.65 0.75
#